data_7b5729e88794996a2d60ebcf7fff2545
#
_entry.id   7b5729e88794996a2d60ebcf7fff2545
#
_cell.length_a   1.000
_cell.length_b   1.000
_cell.length_c   1.000
_cell.angle_alpha   90.00
_cell.angle_beta   90.00
_cell.angle_gamma   90.00
#
_symmetry.space_group_name_H-M   'P 1'
#
loop_
_entity.id
_entity.type
_entity.pdbx_description
1 polymer ?
#
loop_
_entity_poly.entity_id
_entity_poly.type
_entity_poly.pdbx_seq_one_letter_code
_entity_poly.pdbx_strand_id
1 'polypeptide(L)'
;MPTKMKSLRHIVMAVLMAIVALPVAAEGVRGEKTLSLETGYADYNHSALAGVEFTYRFGTRFRLAPSVDYVFRHNGLDALTINLNAQIPFAVAEKVELYPLAGFCFAGWTARSEVDNSDVSTRVSRFGFNVGAGIGFRLGSRLRLGLQADYVLIKDFDGVDVMAKIGYAF
;
A
#
# COMPACT_ATOMS: atom_id res chain seq x y z
N MET A 1 -17.53 -13.52 21.04
CA MET A 1 -17.10 -13.61 19.64
C MET A 1 -15.58 -13.61 19.45
N PRO A 2 -14.77 -14.46 20.09
CA PRO A 2 -13.30 -14.45 19.91
C PRO A 2 -12.78 -15.47 18.89
N THR A 3 -13.62 -16.30 18.32
CA THR A 3 -13.18 -17.45 17.47
C THR A 3 -12.82 -17.04 16.04
N LYS A 4 -13.44 -16.00 15.46
CA LYS A 4 -13.16 -15.53 14.11
C LYS A 4 -11.79 -14.84 13.98
N MET A 5 -11.36 -14.14 15.02
CA MET A 5 -10.07 -13.42 15.02
C MET A 5 -8.86 -14.36 15.11
N LYS A 6 -8.99 -15.50 15.80
CA LYS A 6 -7.94 -16.55 15.84
C LYS A 6 -7.77 -17.23 14.48
N SER A 7 -8.88 -17.52 13.80
CA SER A 7 -8.87 -18.12 12.44
C SER A 7 -8.17 -17.20 11.42
N LEU A 8 -8.45 -15.90 11.44
CA LEU A 8 -7.84 -14.92 10.53
C LEU A 8 -6.32 -14.85 10.74
N ARG A 9 -5.82 -14.84 11.98
CA ARG A 9 -4.38 -14.85 12.27
C ARG A 9 -3.67 -16.10 11.73
N HIS A 10 -4.30 -17.28 11.80
CA HIS A 10 -3.72 -18.51 11.26
C HIS A 10 -3.72 -18.51 9.73
N ILE A 11 -4.76 -17.96 9.09
CA ILE A 11 -4.83 -17.82 7.64
C ILE A 11 -3.75 -16.85 7.16
N VAL A 12 -3.58 -15.71 7.81
CA VAL A 12 -2.53 -14.72 7.48
C VAL A 12 -1.13 -15.32 7.66
N MET A 13 -0.88 -16.06 8.77
CA MET A 13 0.39 -16.75 8.97
C MET A 13 0.63 -17.88 7.95
N ALA A 14 -0.39 -18.63 7.57
CA ALA A 14 -0.27 -19.70 6.57
C ALA A 14 0.01 -19.12 5.17
N VAL A 15 -0.63 -18.00 4.82
CA VAL A 15 -0.38 -17.29 3.56
C VAL A 15 1.04 -16.70 3.55
N LEU A 16 1.50 -16.09 4.64
CA LEU A 16 2.88 -15.60 4.78
C LEU A 16 3.91 -16.74 4.67
N MET A 17 3.67 -17.88 5.30
CA MET A 17 4.57 -19.05 5.17
C MET A 17 4.56 -19.66 3.77
N ALA A 18 3.41 -19.72 3.11
CA ALA A 18 3.31 -20.21 1.73
C ALA A 18 4.06 -19.30 0.74
N ILE A 19 4.05 -17.99 0.96
CA ILE A 19 4.78 -17.01 0.14
C ILE A 19 6.30 -17.17 0.30
N VAL A 20 6.79 -17.50 1.49
CA VAL A 20 8.23 -17.73 1.75
C VAL A 20 8.74 -19.03 1.10
N ALA A 21 7.86 -20.01 0.86
CA ALA A 21 8.21 -21.32 0.33
C ALA A 21 8.21 -21.41 -1.21
N LEU A 22 7.78 -20.37 -1.94
CA LEU A 22 7.78 -20.38 -3.40
C LEU A 22 9.21 -20.23 -3.97
N PRO A 23 9.61 -21.04 -4.97
CA PRO A 23 10.88 -20.87 -5.66
C PRO A 23 10.88 -19.54 -6.41
N VAL A 24 11.67 -18.59 -5.94
CA VAL A 24 11.69 -17.22 -6.45
C VAL A 24 12.54 -17.13 -7.70
N ALA A 25 11.92 -17.20 -8.86
CA ALA A 25 12.51 -16.71 -10.10
C ALA A 25 12.22 -15.20 -10.19
N ALA A 26 13.08 -14.37 -9.60
CA ALA A 26 12.93 -12.92 -9.67
C ALA A 26 13.64 -12.41 -10.92
N GLU A 27 12.91 -12.20 -12.00
CA GLU A 27 13.38 -11.52 -13.21
C GLU A 27 13.16 -10.00 -13.09
N GLY A 28 13.91 -9.35 -12.24
CA GLY A 28 13.92 -7.89 -12.15
C GLY A 28 15.34 -7.37 -12.37
N VAL A 29 15.46 -6.26 -13.06
CA VAL A 29 16.76 -5.60 -13.25
C VAL A 29 17.16 -4.92 -11.95
N ARG A 30 18.33 -5.30 -11.40
CA ARG A 30 18.91 -4.62 -10.24
C ARG A 30 19.12 -3.15 -10.54
N GLY A 31 18.69 -2.28 -9.63
CA GLY A 31 18.78 -0.82 -9.79
C GLY A 31 17.61 -0.21 -10.55
N GLU A 32 16.62 -0.99 -10.98
CA GLU A 32 15.39 -0.46 -11.60
C GLU A 32 14.71 0.52 -10.65
N LYS A 33 14.40 1.68 -11.18
CA LYS A 33 13.62 2.73 -10.53
C LYS A 33 12.29 2.86 -11.24
N THR A 34 11.22 2.98 -10.49
CA THR A 34 9.89 3.23 -11.08
C THR A 34 9.22 4.34 -10.32
N LEU A 35 8.66 5.30 -11.04
CA LEU A 35 7.76 6.30 -10.50
C LEU A 35 6.35 5.94 -10.93
N SER A 36 5.44 5.81 -9.98
CA SER A 36 4.05 5.40 -10.21
C SER A 36 3.08 6.45 -9.69
N LEU A 37 2.01 6.65 -10.42
CA LEU A 37 0.79 7.25 -9.92
C LEU A 37 -0.11 6.14 -9.42
N GLU A 38 -0.74 6.35 -8.28
CA GLU A 38 -1.66 5.40 -7.68
C GLU A 38 -2.99 6.05 -7.34
N THR A 39 -4.06 5.29 -7.48
CA THR A 39 -5.40 5.67 -7.07
C THR A 39 -6.14 4.47 -6.56
N GLY A 40 -7.05 4.68 -5.62
CA GLY A 40 -7.73 3.58 -4.99
C GLY A 40 -8.83 3.99 -4.03
N TYR A 41 -9.10 3.09 -3.09
CA TYR A 41 -10.14 3.24 -2.09
C TYR A 41 -9.62 2.83 -0.73
N ALA A 42 -9.85 3.70 0.26
CA ALA A 42 -9.54 3.50 1.67
C ALA A 42 -10.83 3.12 2.42
N ASP A 43 -10.92 1.87 2.88
CA ASP A 43 -12.13 1.35 3.55
C ASP A 43 -12.39 2.03 4.89
N TYR A 44 -11.34 2.32 5.66
CA TYR A 44 -11.46 2.94 6.98
C TYR A 44 -12.07 4.37 6.97
N ASN A 45 -12.02 5.07 5.86
CA ASN A 45 -12.65 6.38 5.67
C ASN A 45 -13.75 6.36 4.61
N HIS A 46 -14.03 5.21 4.00
CA HIS A 46 -14.97 5.06 2.88
C HIS A 46 -14.73 6.09 1.78
N SER A 47 -13.49 6.32 1.40
CA SER A 47 -13.08 7.40 0.51
C SER A 47 -12.11 6.94 -0.57
N ALA A 48 -12.11 7.68 -1.68
CA ALA A 48 -11.06 7.54 -2.68
C ALA A 48 -9.71 8.03 -2.12
N LEU A 49 -8.64 7.47 -2.64
CA LEU A 49 -7.28 7.95 -2.42
C LEU A 49 -6.54 8.11 -3.75
N ALA A 50 -5.56 8.99 -3.77
CA ALA A 50 -4.62 9.13 -4.89
C ALA A 50 -3.25 9.52 -4.36
N GLY A 51 -2.20 9.03 -5.02
CA GLY A 51 -0.84 9.26 -4.57
C GLY A 51 0.22 9.00 -5.61
N VAL A 52 1.45 9.05 -5.12
CA VAL A 52 2.67 8.81 -5.90
C VAL A 52 3.55 7.85 -5.12
N GLU A 53 3.97 6.79 -5.78
CA GLU A 53 4.94 5.82 -5.25
C GLU A 53 6.23 5.86 -6.07
N PHE A 54 7.36 5.89 -5.39
CA PHE A 54 8.66 5.65 -6.01
C PHE A 54 9.16 4.27 -5.56
N THR A 55 9.56 3.42 -6.50
CA THR A 55 10.17 2.14 -6.16
C THR A 55 11.63 2.09 -6.57
N TYR A 56 12.45 1.50 -5.72
CA TYR A 56 13.85 1.19 -6.02
C TYR A 56 14.14 -0.29 -5.74
N ARG A 57 14.66 -1.00 -6.73
CA ARG A 57 15.01 -2.41 -6.65
C ARG A 57 16.49 -2.58 -6.28
N PHE A 58 16.76 -2.96 -5.03
CA PHE A 58 18.13 -3.17 -4.53
C PHE A 58 18.79 -4.45 -5.07
N GLY A 59 18.00 -5.39 -5.53
CA GLY A 59 18.47 -6.66 -6.06
C GLY A 59 17.38 -7.38 -6.80
N THR A 60 17.52 -8.67 -7.00
CA THR A 60 16.50 -9.47 -7.66
C THR A 60 15.26 -9.71 -6.79
N ARG A 61 15.41 -9.65 -5.46
CA ARG A 61 14.37 -10.07 -4.50
C ARG A 61 13.83 -8.97 -3.60
N PHE A 62 14.42 -7.79 -3.61
CA PHE A 62 14.04 -6.73 -2.66
C PHE A 62 13.83 -5.41 -3.36
N ARG A 63 12.70 -4.77 -3.05
CA ARG A 63 12.32 -3.46 -3.55
C ARG A 63 11.81 -2.60 -2.40
N LEU A 64 12.27 -1.37 -2.33
CA LEU A 64 11.75 -0.36 -1.41
C LEU A 64 10.78 0.55 -2.15
N ALA A 65 9.68 0.88 -1.51
CA ALA A 65 8.57 1.62 -2.10
C ALA A 65 8.06 2.70 -1.14
N PRO A 66 8.73 3.87 -1.05
CA PRO A 66 8.14 5.05 -0.44
C PRO A 66 6.97 5.59 -1.26
N SER A 67 5.88 5.97 -0.61
CA SER A 67 4.75 6.68 -1.23
C SER A 67 4.23 7.82 -0.38
N VAL A 68 3.52 8.73 -1.05
CA VAL A 68 2.73 9.79 -0.43
C VAL A 68 1.34 9.76 -1.05
N ASP A 69 0.33 9.59 -0.21
CA ASP A 69 -1.05 9.42 -0.64
C ASP A 69 -1.96 10.42 0.06
N TYR A 70 -2.92 10.93 -0.66
CA TYR A 70 -3.98 11.77 -0.13
C TYR A 70 -5.29 10.99 -0.14
N VAL A 71 -5.87 10.80 1.04
CA VAL A 71 -7.20 10.24 1.24
C VAL A 71 -8.19 11.38 1.19
N PHE A 72 -9.05 11.37 0.16
CA PHE A 72 -10.00 12.44 -0.07
C PHE A 72 -11.01 12.58 1.06
N ARG A 73 -11.50 13.78 1.23
CA ARG A 73 -12.42 14.09 2.32
C ARG A 73 -13.72 13.31 2.19
N HIS A 74 -14.06 12.62 3.27
CA HIS A 74 -15.36 12.00 3.46
C HIS A 74 -15.84 12.28 4.89
N ASN A 75 -17.11 12.72 5.06
CA ASN A 75 -17.67 13.08 6.37
C ASN A 75 -16.81 14.08 7.18
N GLY A 76 -16.19 15.06 6.51
CA GLY A 76 -15.34 16.06 7.14
C GLY A 76 -13.94 15.60 7.51
N LEU A 77 -13.57 14.35 7.20
CA LEU A 77 -12.27 13.75 7.52
C LEU A 77 -11.45 13.51 6.25
N ASP A 78 -10.26 14.05 6.19
CA ASP A 78 -9.26 13.81 5.14
C ASP A 78 -7.91 13.44 5.74
N ALA A 79 -7.04 12.79 4.98
CA ALA A 79 -5.71 12.43 5.44
C ALA A 79 -4.64 12.59 4.36
N LEU A 80 -3.43 12.92 4.83
CA LEU A 80 -2.19 12.76 4.08
C LEU A 80 -1.39 11.63 4.71
N THR A 81 -1.04 10.61 3.93
CA THR A 81 -0.26 9.48 4.40
C THR A 81 1.10 9.44 3.73
N ILE A 82 2.10 9.06 4.49
CA ILE A 82 3.47 8.80 4.00
C ILE A 82 3.78 7.36 4.36
N ASN A 83 4.08 6.54 3.36
CA ASN A 83 4.36 5.13 3.53
C ASN A 83 5.80 4.81 3.14
N LEU A 84 6.38 3.83 3.78
CA LEU A 84 7.65 3.21 3.43
C LEU A 84 7.50 1.70 3.47
N ASN A 85 7.26 1.10 2.32
CA ASN A 85 7.01 -0.32 2.18
C ASN A 85 8.23 -1.05 1.61
N ALA A 86 8.56 -2.18 2.22
CA ALA A 86 9.47 -3.18 1.67
C ALA A 86 8.65 -4.22 0.89
N GLN A 87 9.02 -4.50 -0.33
CA GLN A 87 8.34 -5.43 -1.22
C GLN A 87 9.30 -6.55 -1.64
N ILE A 88 8.79 -7.78 -1.73
CA ILE A 88 9.55 -8.95 -2.18
C ILE A 88 8.91 -9.46 -3.49
N PRO A 89 9.27 -8.87 -4.64
CA PRO A 89 8.70 -9.27 -5.92
C PRO A 89 9.23 -10.65 -6.37
N PHE A 90 8.34 -11.47 -6.91
CA PHE A 90 8.67 -12.73 -7.59
C PHE A 90 7.83 -12.88 -8.86
N ALA A 91 8.47 -13.28 -9.94
CA ALA A 91 7.82 -13.50 -11.23
C ALA A 91 6.97 -14.79 -11.17
N VAL A 92 5.71 -14.67 -11.53
CA VAL A 92 4.79 -15.81 -11.70
C VAL A 92 4.55 -16.11 -13.17
N ALA A 93 4.84 -15.16 -14.05
CA ALA A 93 4.85 -15.29 -15.49
C ALA A 93 5.87 -14.29 -16.08
N GLU A 94 6.16 -14.39 -17.38
CA GLU A 94 7.15 -13.56 -18.07
C GLU A 94 6.97 -12.05 -17.83
N LYS A 95 5.72 -11.59 -17.74
CA LYS A 95 5.38 -10.17 -17.59
C LYS A 95 4.59 -9.87 -16.31
N VAL A 96 4.44 -10.86 -15.41
CA VAL A 96 3.62 -10.75 -14.20
C VAL A 96 4.46 -11.07 -12.98
N GLU A 97 4.47 -10.15 -12.03
CA GLU A 97 5.09 -10.35 -10.72
C GLU A 97 4.04 -10.24 -9.61
N LEU A 98 4.16 -11.08 -8.60
CA LEU A 98 3.48 -10.90 -7.32
C LEU A 98 4.48 -10.35 -6.32
N TYR A 99 4.01 -9.54 -5.39
CA TYR A 99 4.87 -9.03 -4.31
C TYR A 99 4.09 -8.90 -3.01
N PRO A 100 4.44 -9.67 -1.98
CA PRO A 100 4.08 -9.33 -0.61
C PRO A 100 4.82 -8.07 -0.18
N LEU A 101 4.21 -7.31 0.70
CA LEU A 101 4.80 -6.12 1.26
C LEU A 101 4.53 -5.98 2.75
N ALA A 102 5.43 -5.29 3.42
CA ALA A 102 5.27 -4.82 4.77
C ALA A 102 6.02 -3.50 4.95
N GLY A 103 5.51 -2.62 5.79
CA GLY A 103 6.13 -1.32 5.96
C GLY A 103 5.56 -0.51 7.09
N PHE A 104 5.96 0.75 7.08
CA PHE A 104 5.55 1.76 8.02
C PHE A 104 4.66 2.79 7.33
N CYS A 105 3.70 3.32 8.09
CA CYS A 105 2.80 4.36 7.66
C CYS A 105 2.78 5.48 8.68
N PHE A 106 2.83 6.72 8.21
CA PHE A 106 2.55 7.91 9.00
C PHE A 106 1.38 8.65 8.37
N ALA A 107 0.30 8.81 9.12
CA ALA A 107 -0.93 9.45 8.65
C ALA A 107 -1.22 10.72 9.44
N GLY A 108 -1.39 11.83 8.74
CA GLY A 108 -1.89 13.09 9.28
C GLY A 108 -3.35 13.29 8.91
N TRP A 109 -4.24 13.05 9.87
CA TRP A 109 -5.68 13.22 9.73
C TRP A 109 -6.11 14.65 10.04
N THR A 110 -7.00 15.19 9.24
CA THR A 110 -7.62 16.50 9.45
C THR A 110 -9.13 16.31 9.51
N ALA A 111 -9.70 16.57 10.69
CA ALA A 111 -11.14 16.64 10.88
C ALA A 111 -11.59 18.11 10.79
N ARG A 112 -12.60 18.39 9.97
CA ARG A 112 -13.19 19.72 9.83
C ARG A 112 -14.68 19.64 10.15
N SER A 113 -15.11 20.51 11.04
CA SER A 113 -16.53 20.66 11.40
C SER A 113 -16.90 22.14 11.31
N GLU A 114 -18.02 22.43 10.71
CA GLU A 114 -18.62 23.75 10.78
C GLU A 114 -19.41 23.85 12.09
N VAL A 115 -18.93 24.67 13.01
CA VAL A 115 -19.62 24.98 14.26
C VAL A 115 -19.85 26.48 14.31
N ASP A 116 -21.11 26.88 14.35
CA ASP A 116 -21.53 28.27 14.55
C ASP A 116 -20.84 29.28 13.61
N ASN A 117 -20.87 29.01 12.29
CA ASN A 117 -20.26 29.87 11.23
C ASN A 117 -18.73 30.01 11.34
N SER A 118 -18.06 29.12 12.07
CA SER A 118 -16.59 29.07 12.21
C SER A 118 -16.08 27.70 11.77
N ASP A 119 -15.07 27.70 10.88
CA ASP A 119 -14.36 26.48 10.47
C ASP A 119 -13.42 26.02 11.59
N VAL A 120 -13.80 24.97 12.31
CA VAL A 120 -12.93 24.33 13.31
C VAL A 120 -12.23 23.15 12.66
N SER A 121 -10.91 23.19 12.63
CA SER A 121 -10.10 22.07 12.14
C SER A 121 -9.26 21.47 13.27
N THR A 122 -9.35 20.16 13.44
CA THR A 122 -8.51 19.40 14.38
C THR A 122 -7.62 18.47 13.58
N ARG A 123 -6.31 18.49 13.84
CA ARG A 123 -5.33 17.59 13.20
C ARG A 123 -4.82 16.56 14.20
N VAL A 124 -4.81 15.30 13.76
CA VAL A 124 -4.28 14.17 14.53
C VAL A 124 -3.30 13.41 13.67
N SER A 125 -2.08 13.22 14.15
CA SER A 125 -1.08 12.41 13.47
C SER A 125 -0.95 11.05 14.15
N ARG A 126 -0.80 10.00 13.36
CA ARG A 126 -0.65 8.62 13.82
C ARG A 126 0.44 7.92 13.04
N PHE A 127 1.15 7.06 13.73
CA PHE A 127 2.10 6.13 13.16
C PHE A 127 1.49 4.72 13.16
N GLY A 128 1.77 3.94 12.11
CA GLY A 128 1.26 2.59 11.96
C GLY A 128 2.11 1.72 11.07
N PHE A 129 1.56 0.58 10.71
CA PHE A 129 2.21 -0.44 9.89
C PHE A 129 1.30 -0.83 8.74
N ASN A 130 1.90 -1.14 7.59
CA ASN A 130 1.22 -1.72 6.45
C ASN A 130 1.65 -3.17 6.28
N VAL A 131 0.71 -4.03 5.93
CA VAL A 131 0.98 -5.40 5.47
C VAL A 131 0.02 -5.71 4.33
N GLY A 132 0.55 -6.23 3.23
CA GLY A 132 -0.29 -6.47 2.07
C GLY A 132 0.40 -7.26 0.97
N ALA A 133 -0.21 -7.21 -0.19
CA ALA A 133 0.33 -7.82 -1.40
C ALA A 133 -0.14 -7.07 -2.64
N GLY A 134 0.61 -7.22 -3.72
CA GLY A 134 0.23 -6.68 -5.01
C GLY A 134 0.62 -7.59 -6.15
N ILE A 135 0.04 -7.28 -7.31
CA ILE A 135 0.35 -7.88 -8.59
C ILE A 135 0.80 -6.78 -9.55
N GLY A 136 1.94 -7.00 -10.20
CA GLY A 136 2.52 -6.09 -11.17
C GLY A 136 2.54 -6.68 -12.57
N PHE A 137 2.28 -5.86 -13.56
CA PHE A 137 2.31 -6.20 -14.97
C PHE A 137 3.33 -5.33 -15.70
N ARG A 138 4.27 -5.95 -16.41
CA ARG A 138 5.25 -5.27 -17.26
C ARG A 138 4.70 -5.12 -18.66
N LEU A 139 4.36 -3.89 -19.07
CA LEU A 139 3.90 -3.56 -20.41
C LEU A 139 5.05 -2.92 -21.21
N GLY A 140 5.79 -3.76 -21.93
CA GLY A 140 6.98 -3.33 -22.65
C GLY A 140 8.16 -3.08 -21.70
N SER A 141 9.10 -2.21 -22.14
CA SER A 141 10.35 -1.97 -21.41
C SER A 141 10.19 -1.03 -20.20
N ARG A 142 9.27 -0.09 -20.24
CA ARG A 142 9.19 1.01 -19.28
C ARG A 142 7.87 1.14 -18.54
N LEU A 143 6.75 0.68 -19.12
CA LEU A 143 5.44 0.82 -18.50
C LEU A 143 5.18 -0.29 -17.50
N ARG A 144 4.72 0.07 -16.32
CA ARG A 144 4.33 -0.84 -15.24
C ARG A 144 2.90 -0.55 -14.85
N LEU A 145 2.06 -1.59 -14.77
CA LEU A 145 0.74 -1.51 -14.15
C LEU A 145 0.76 -2.34 -12.87
N GLY A 146 -0.08 -1.99 -11.90
CA GLY A 146 -0.17 -2.75 -10.66
C GLY A 146 -1.54 -2.64 -10.02
N LEU A 147 -1.86 -3.67 -9.24
CA LEU A 147 -2.93 -3.66 -8.26
C LEU A 147 -2.33 -4.06 -6.92
N GLN A 148 -2.70 -3.38 -5.86
CA GLN A 148 -2.20 -3.62 -4.51
C GLN A 148 -3.34 -3.55 -3.51
N ALA A 149 -3.27 -4.39 -2.50
CA ALA A 149 -4.17 -4.34 -1.36
C ALA A 149 -3.34 -4.42 -0.08
N ASP A 150 -3.53 -3.44 0.79
CA ASP A 150 -2.80 -3.30 2.04
C ASP A 150 -3.78 -3.27 3.20
N TYR A 151 -3.45 -3.95 4.28
CA TYR A 151 -4.06 -3.73 5.56
C TYR A 151 -3.23 -2.72 6.34
N VAL A 152 -3.82 -1.58 6.64
CA VAL A 152 -3.23 -0.48 7.38
C VAL A 152 -3.56 -0.64 8.86
N LEU A 153 -2.55 -0.79 9.69
CA LEU A 153 -2.64 -0.97 11.14
C LEU A 153 -2.31 0.36 11.82
N ILE A 154 -3.29 1.21 11.96
CA ILE A 154 -3.18 2.50 12.66
C ILE A 154 -4.22 2.54 13.76
N LYS A 155 -3.81 2.94 14.97
CA LYS A 155 -4.74 3.09 16.08
C LYS A 155 -5.91 4.02 15.70
N ASP A 156 -7.14 3.55 15.87
CA ASP A 156 -8.41 4.23 15.58
C ASP A 156 -8.76 4.36 14.07
N PHE A 157 -7.86 3.97 13.14
CA PHE A 157 -8.04 4.10 11.69
C PHE A 157 -7.48 2.88 10.93
N ASP A 158 -7.67 1.69 11.47
CA ASP A 158 -7.26 0.46 10.80
C ASP A 158 -8.27 0.04 9.73
N GLY A 159 -7.77 -0.47 8.61
CA GLY A 159 -8.61 -0.90 7.50
C GLY A 159 -7.82 -1.34 6.29
N VAL A 160 -8.49 -1.47 5.16
CA VAL A 160 -7.93 -1.95 3.90
C VAL A 160 -7.87 -0.81 2.89
N ASP A 161 -6.71 -0.65 2.26
CA ASP A 161 -6.52 0.15 1.06
C ASP A 161 -6.41 -0.76 -0.16
N VAL A 162 -7.15 -0.45 -1.21
CA VAL A 162 -7.04 -1.13 -2.51
C VAL A 162 -6.67 -0.10 -3.56
N MET A 163 -5.56 -0.33 -4.26
CA MET A 163 -4.95 0.64 -5.16
C MET A 163 -4.67 0.04 -6.53
N ALA A 164 -4.90 0.83 -7.58
CA ALA A 164 -4.41 0.61 -8.93
C ALA A 164 -3.26 1.57 -9.20
N LYS A 165 -2.21 1.10 -9.87
CA LYS A 165 -0.96 1.83 -10.12
C LYS A 165 -0.61 1.83 -11.59
N ILE A 166 -0.12 2.97 -12.07
CA ILE A 166 0.53 3.10 -13.37
C ILE A 166 1.90 3.74 -13.18
N GLY A 167 2.95 3.08 -13.61
CA GLY A 167 4.32 3.50 -13.36
C GLY A 167 5.19 3.51 -14.60
N TYR A 168 6.22 4.32 -14.55
CA TYR A 168 7.28 4.42 -15.54
C TYR A 168 8.61 4.01 -14.94
N ALA A 169 9.26 2.99 -15.53
CA ALA A 169 10.57 2.50 -15.12
C ALA A 169 11.70 3.17 -15.90
N PHE A 170 12.78 3.54 -15.23
CA PHE A 170 13.94 4.25 -15.80
C PHE A 170 15.26 3.86 -15.12
#